data_0835f6029378bd5368336a3d6685b410
#
_entry.id   0835f6029378bd5368336a3d6685b410
#
_cell.length_a   1.000
_cell.length_b   1.000
_cell.length_c   1.000
_cell.angle_alpha   90.00
_cell.angle_beta   90.00
_cell.angle_gamma   90.00
#
_symmetry.space_group_name_H-M   'P 1'
#
loop_
_entity.id
_entity.type
_entity.pdbx_description
1 polymer ?
#
loop_
_entity_poly.entity_id
_entity_poly.type
_entity_poly.pdbx_seq_one_letter_code
_entity_poly.pdbx_strand_id
1 'polypeptide(L)'
;MGSGNPEGTEGGFKLKHNPKKQKLGTRLTHAGRDRKLTQGGVNPVVQRASTVIVESAAKLFEPGGWTYGRHGTATHEALKQALCEIEGAAHCLLAPSGLMACTIPFLAFAEAGSHVLVTDSAYGPTRRFADRMLSRWGCETTYFDPTIGAGIASLIRPNTKLIFAESPGSMTFEVSDAPAIAAAARAAGAISVMDNTWSAGVFHKPLDLGFDVSVQANTKYVSGGADALNGAIHVNDERLATRMKETIADLGVNVAPDDAYAVLRGARSLAMRMDHHQSSALEVARWLEHHPKVARVLHPALESDPGHTIWKRDFTGSSGLFGIELHATPTPKVHALLDALTLFGLGFSYGGFESLIIHCNPQLKRTASDPGATRPLLRLSIGLEDPADLIADLAQALDKI
;
A
#
# COMPACT_ATOMS: atom_id res chain seq x y z
N MET A 1 -1.87 2.49 62.50
CA MET A 1 -0.73 3.24 61.91
C MET A 1 -0.94 3.26 60.41
N GLY A 2 -1.05 4.43 59.86
CA GLY A 2 -1.72 4.80 58.66
C GLY A 2 -1.34 4.10 57.37
N SER A 3 -2.33 3.58 56.70
CA SER A 3 -2.36 3.20 55.30
C SER A 3 -2.66 4.43 54.46
N GLY A 4 -1.64 5.12 53.98
CA GLY A 4 -1.78 6.15 52.96
C GLY A 4 -1.98 5.51 51.61
N ASN A 5 -3.17 5.64 51.07
CA ASN A 5 -3.53 5.36 49.69
C ASN A 5 -2.86 6.41 48.80
N PRO A 6 -2.04 6.10 47.82
CA PRO A 6 -1.59 7.12 46.87
C PRO A 6 -2.68 7.34 45.88
N GLU A 7 -3.40 8.46 46.05
CA GLU A 7 -4.30 9.02 45.03
C GLU A 7 -3.53 9.14 43.72
N GLY A 8 -4.11 8.54 42.68
CA GLY A 8 -3.56 8.50 41.34
C GLY A 8 -3.40 9.90 40.75
N THR A 9 -2.16 10.31 40.56
CA THR A 9 -1.85 11.44 39.71
C THR A 9 -2.23 11.08 38.26
N GLU A 10 -3.32 11.62 37.75
CA GLU A 10 -3.64 11.72 36.33
C GLU A 10 -2.60 12.64 35.62
N GLY A 11 -1.37 12.24 35.63
CA GLY A 11 -0.28 12.86 34.90
C GLY A 11 0.04 12.09 33.66
N GLY A 12 -0.90 11.99 32.72
CA GLY A 12 -0.57 11.55 31.37
C GLY A 12 0.48 12.49 30.80
N PHE A 13 1.63 11.97 30.35
CA PHE A 13 2.65 12.72 29.65
C PHE A 13 2.04 13.20 28.32
N LYS A 14 1.31 14.32 28.39
CA LYS A 14 0.83 15.01 27.20
C LYS A 14 2.05 15.57 26.51
N LEU A 15 2.47 14.92 25.43
CA LEU A 15 3.38 15.56 24.50
C LEU A 15 2.76 16.92 24.14
N LYS A 16 3.38 18.02 24.59
CA LYS A 16 2.93 19.40 24.34
C LYS A 16 3.10 19.81 22.86
N HIS A 17 3.00 18.84 21.95
CA HIS A 17 3.22 19.00 20.52
C HIS A 17 1.88 19.06 19.80
N ASN A 18 1.73 20.03 18.90
CA ASN A 18 0.64 20.03 17.94
C ASN A 18 1.05 19.15 16.74
N PRO A 19 0.59 17.89 16.65
CA PRO A 19 1.04 16.95 15.62
C PRO A 19 0.77 17.46 14.21
N LYS A 20 -0.27 18.26 14.00
CA LYS A 20 -0.61 18.85 12.69
C LYS A 20 0.42 19.81 12.13
N LYS A 21 1.32 20.36 12.98
CA LYS A 21 2.40 21.26 12.56
C LYS A 21 3.75 20.57 12.34
N GLN A 22 3.84 19.27 12.63
CA GLN A 22 5.09 18.51 12.53
C GLN A 22 5.18 17.76 11.20
N LYS A 23 6.41 17.62 10.69
CA LYS A 23 6.70 16.78 9.52
C LYS A 23 6.45 15.31 9.83
N LEU A 24 6.17 14.51 8.80
CA LEU A 24 5.83 13.10 8.93
C LEU A 24 6.86 12.31 9.75
N GLY A 25 8.16 12.47 9.50
CA GLY A 25 9.21 11.78 10.23
C GLY A 25 9.11 11.98 11.75
N THR A 26 8.87 13.23 12.21
CA THR A 26 8.65 13.51 13.64
C THR A 26 7.37 12.86 14.15
N ARG A 27 6.27 12.91 13.40
CA ARG A 27 5.01 12.27 13.78
C ARG A 27 5.17 10.77 13.95
N LEU A 28 5.85 10.10 13.00
CA LEU A 28 6.08 8.66 13.04
C LEU A 28 6.96 8.19 14.21
N THR A 29 7.94 8.99 14.64
CA THR A 29 8.73 8.65 15.83
C THR A 29 7.91 8.68 17.11
N HIS A 30 6.77 9.37 17.12
CA HIS A 30 5.89 9.51 18.30
C HIS A 30 4.56 8.75 18.19
N ALA A 31 4.13 8.34 17.01
CA ALA A 31 2.87 7.63 16.81
C ALA A 31 2.85 6.28 17.55
N GLY A 32 1.67 5.87 18.05
CA GLY A 32 1.50 4.60 18.74
C GLY A 32 2.31 4.48 20.04
N ARG A 33 2.65 5.61 20.69
CA ARG A 33 3.43 5.66 21.94
C ARG A 33 2.60 6.13 23.14
N ASP A 34 1.28 5.99 23.08
CA ASP A 34 0.44 6.20 24.26
C ASP A 34 0.91 5.31 25.38
N ARG A 35 1.01 5.87 26.61
CA ARG A 35 1.50 5.16 27.78
C ARG A 35 0.64 3.94 28.15
N LYS A 36 -0.65 3.97 27.82
CA LYS A 36 -1.54 2.82 27.96
C LYS A 36 -1.16 1.65 27.06
N LEU A 37 -0.61 1.95 25.84
CA LEU A 37 -0.17 0.94 24.89
C LEU A 37 1.24 0.45 25.19
N THR A 38 2.13 1.33 25.70
CA THR A 38 3.55 1.03 25.88
C THR A 38 3.90 0.61 27.30
N GLN A 39 2.98 0.75 28.27
CA GLN A 39 3.22 0.51 29.70
C GLN A 39 4.45 1.27 30.23
N GLY A 40 4.76 2.43 29.64
CA GLY A 40 5.91 3.27 29.97
C GLY A 40 7.20 2.95 29.23
N GLY A 41 7.24 1.89 28.43
CA GLY A 41 8.31 1.63 27.48
C GLY A 41 8.33 2.60 26.31
N VAL A 42 9.41 2.66 25.53
CA VAL A 42 9.48 3.47 24.31
C VAL A 42 8.63 2.87 23.20
N ASN A 43 8.56 1.55 23.12
CA ASN A 43 7.72 0.81 22.18
C ASN A 43 6.63 0.02 22.93
N PRO A 44 5.51 -0.30 22.28
CA PRO A 44 4.52 -1.19 22.86
C PRO A 44 5.11 -2.59 23.08
N VAL A 45 4.53 -3.33 24.02
CA VAL A 45 4.85 -4.76 24.19
C VAL A 45 4.25 -5.56 23.03
N VAL A 46 4.88 -6.69 22.67
CA VAL A 46 4.26 -7.67 21.76
C VAL A 46 3.30 -8.52 22.57
N GLN A 47 2.03 -8.15 22.54
CA GLN A 47 0.98 -8.81 23.33
C GLN A 47 0.40 -9.99 22.55
N ARG A 48 0.89 -11.20 22.84
CA ARG A 48 0.34 -12.44 22.30
C ARG A 48 -0.75 -12.95 23.24
N ALA A 49 -2.00 -12.91 22.78
CA ALA A 49 -3.15 -13.38 23.54
C ALA A 49 -4.27 -13.86 22.62
N SER A 50 -4.88 -14.99 22.93
CA SER A 50 -6.21 -15.35 22.41
C SER A 50 -7.30 -14.82 23.34
N THR A 51 -7.16 -15.08 24.63
CA THR A 51 -8.10 -14.69 25.68
C THR A 51 -7.56 -13.48 26.44
N VAL A 52 -8.42 -12.51 26.71
CA VAL A 52 -8.15 -11.35 27.55
C VAL A 52 -9.08 -11.41 28.75
N ILE A 53 -8.51 -11.43 29.96
CA ILE A 53 -9.27 -11.45 31.21
C ILE A 53 -9.67 -10.01 31.57
N VAL A 54 -10.94 -9.78 31.79
CA VAL A 54 -11.50 -8.49 32.19
C VAL A 54 -11.83 -8.47 33.70
N GLU A 55 -11.86 -7.29 34.27
CA GLU A 55 -11.99 -7.09 35.73
C GLU A 55 -13.39 -7.45 36.28
N SER A 56 -14.44 -7.43 35.45
CA SER A 56 -15.81 -7.73 35.88
C SER A 56 -16.67 -8.24 34.72
N ALA A 57 -17.78 -8.92 35.05
CA ALA A 57 -18.75 -9.38 34.07
C ALA A 57 -19.34 -8.25 33.20
N ALA A 58 -19.52 -7.07 33.75
CA ALA A 58 -19.98 -5.91 33.00
C ALA A 58 -19.00 -5.48 31.91
N LYS A 59 -17.69 -5.60 32.16
CA LYS A 59 -16.64 -5.25 31.20
C LYS A 59 -16.52 -6.21 30.02
N LEU A 60 -17.09 -7.42 30.10
CA LEU A 60 -17.08 -8.37 28.98
C LEU A 60 -17.77 -7.83 27.72
N PHE A 61 -18.79 -7.01 27.93
CA PHE A 61 -19.64 -6.47 26.84
C PHE A 61 -19.50 -4.95 26.68
N GLU A 62 -18.57 -4.34 27.41
CA GLU A 62 -18.30 -2.90 27.31
C GLU A 62 -17.66 -2.57 25.95
N PRO A 63 -18.23 -1.62 25.18
CA PRO A 63 -17.66 -1.22 23.89
C PRO A 63 -16.23 -0.68 24.01
N GLY A 64 -15.36 -1.03 23.06
CA GLY A 64 -13.99 -0.49 22.98
C GLY A 64 -12.94 -1.21 23.83
N GLY A 65 -13.32 -2.21 24.64
CA GLY A 65 -12.40 -3.06 25.39
C GLY A 65 -11.75 -4.16 24.51
N TRP A 66 -10.55 -4.60 24.87
CA TRP A 66 -9.97 -5.82 24.31
C TRP A 66 -10.50 -7.01 25.09
N THR A 67 -11.33 -7.81 24.47
CA THR A 67 -11.94 -8.99 25.10
C THR A 67 -11.47 -10.30 24.52
N TYR A 68 -10.94 -10.26 23.27
CA TYR A 68 -10.43 -11.43 22.57
C TYR A 68 -9.34 -11.01 21.57
N GLY A 69 -8.22 -11.74 21.55
CA GLY A 69 -7.02 -11.36 20.78
C GLY A 69 -7.23 -11.22 19.27
N ARG A 70 -8.20 -11.97 18.69
CA ARG A 70 -8.56 -11.84 17.26
C ARG A 70 -9.05 -10.43 16.90
N HIS A 71 -9.63 -9.72 17.84
CA HIS A 71 -10.12 -8.34 17.65
C HIS A 71 -9.00 -7.29 17.81
N GLY A 72 -7.80 -7.73 18.15
CA GLY A 72 -6.63 -6.89 18.35
C GLY A 72 -6.20 -6.78 19.81
N THR A 73 -5.05 -6.19 20.02
CA THR A 73 -4.41 -5.93 21.32
C THR A 73 -3.75 -4.55 21.29
N ALA A 74 -3.10 -4.14 22.38
CA ALA A 74 -2.34 -2.89 22.46
C ALA A 74 -1.29 -2.77 21.36
N THR A 75 -0.65 -3.89 20.94
CA THR A 75 0.32 -3.91 19.83
C THR A 75 -0.33 -3.47 18.49
N HIS A 76 -1.51 -4.02 18.20
CA HIS A 76 -2.27 -3.68 16.98
C HIS A 76 -2.73 -2.23 17.00
N GLU A 77 -3.20 -1.74 18.15
CA GLU A 77 -3.66 -0.36 18.27
C GLU A 77 -2.53 0.64 18.05
N ALA A 78 -1.34 0.36 18.60
CA ALA A 78 -0.16 1.18 18.36
C ALA A 78 0.22 1.26 16.86
N LEU A 79 0.11 0.13 16.14
CA LEU A 79 0.32 0.11 14.70
C LEU A 79 -0.74 0.92 13.95
N LYS A 80 -2.04 0.74 14.27
CA LYS A 80 -3.12 1.49 13.63
C LYS A 80 -2.94 2.99 13.76
N GLN A 81 -2.54 3.47 14.94
CA GLN A 81 -2.26 4.89 15.15
C GLN A 81 -1.12 5.40 14.24
N ALA A 82 -0.04 4.63 14.10
CA ALA A 82 1.05 4.99 13.20
C ALA A 82 0.62 4.99 11.72
N LEU A 83 -0.20 4.03 11.31
CA LEU A 83 -0.71 3.93 9.95
C LEU A 83 -1.71 5.03 9.61
N CYS A 84 -2.56 5.43 10.57
CA CYS A 84 -3.41 6.61 10.43
C CYS A 84 -2.59 7.89 10.23
N GLU A 85 -1.47 8.05 10.94
CA GLU A 85 -0.55 9.19 10.74
C GLU A 85 0.12 9.17 9.36
N ILE A 86 0.47 7.98 8.84
CA ILE A 86 1.06 7.82 7.52
C ILE A 86 0.05 8.23 6.44
N GLU A 87 -1.16 7.70 6.49
CA GLU A 87 -2.17 7.90 5.45
C GLU A 87 -2.92 9.24 5.59
N GLY A 88 -3.02 9.77 6.79
CA GLY A 88 -3.88 10.92 7.12
C GLY A 88 -5.33 10.50 7.34
N ALA A 89 -5.57 9.26 7.77
CA ALA A 89 -6.90 8.68 7.94
C ALA A 89 -7.42 8.79 9.37
N ALA A 90 -8.76 8.81 9.52
CA ALA A 90 -9.39 8.73 10.81
C ALA A 90 -9.41 7.31 11.39
N HIS A 91 -9.56 6.30 10.52
CA HIS A 91 -9.65 4.88 10.89
C HIS A 91 -8.69 4.04 10.07
N CYS A 92 -8.10 3.04 10.75
CA CYS A 92 -7.26 2.02 10.13
C CYS A 92 -7.71 0.63 10.58
N LEU A 93 -7.93 -0.27 9.62
CA LEU A 93 -8.19 -1.68 9.84
C LEU A 93 -6.99 -2.50 9.33
N LEU A 94 -6.62 -3.54 10.07
CA LEU A 94 -5.48 -4.39 9.71
C LEU A 94 -5.93 -5.66 9.02
N ALA A 95 -5.12 -6.11 8.08
CA ALA A 95 -5.28 -7.38 7.37
C ALA A 95 -3.95 -8.17 7.35
N PRO A 96 -3.97 -9.52 7.31
CA PRO A 96 -2.75 -10.34 7.36
C PRO A 96 -1.91 -10.27 6.08
N SER A 97 -2.40 -9.62 5.04
CA SER A 97 -1.66 -9.38 3.80
C SER A 97 -2.23 -8.18 3.04
N GLY A 98 -1.42 -7.60 2.14
CA GLY A 98 -1.90 -6.56 1.22
C GLY A 98 -3.05 -7.04 0.34
N LEU A 99 -3.00 -8.28 -0.16
CA LEU A 99 -4.10 -8.85 -0.95
C LEU A 99 -5.41 -8.89 -0.14
N MET A 100 -5.37 -9.30 1.13
CA MET A 100 -6.57 -9.30 1.97
C MET A 100 -7.08 -7.87 2.19
N ALA A 101 -6.20 -6.89 2.36
CA ALA A 101 -6.62 -5.48 2.43
C ALA A 101 -7.32 -5.01 1.15
N CYS A 102 -6.85 -5.43 -0.03
CA CYS A 102 -7.50 -5.14 -1.31
C CYS A 102 -8.85 -5.84 -1.46
N THR A 103 -9.03 -7.05 -0.90
CA THR A 103 -10.23 -7.86 -1.12
C THR A 103 -11.36 -7.57 -0.12
N ILE A 104 -11.05 -7.13 1.11
CA ILE A 104 -12.06 -6.80 2.12
C ILE A 104 -13.09 -5.76 1.65
N PRO A 105 -12.73 -4.65 0.95
CA PRO A 105 -13.73 -3.73 0.43
C PRO A 105 -14.72 -4.39 -0.54
N PHE A 106 -14.27 -5.28 -1.43
CA PHE A 106 -15.18 -6.02 -2.29
C PHE A 106 -16.14 -6.90 -1.48
N LEU A 107 -15.61 -7.61 -0.47
CA LEU A 107 -16.41 -8.49 0.39
C LEU A 107 -17.42 -7.72 1.26
N ALA A 108 -17.08 -6.47 1.62
CA ALA A 108 -17.95 -5.63 2.43
C ALA A 108 -19.09 -4.98 1.64
N PHE A 109 -18.86 -4.65 0.36
CA PHE A 109 -19.76 -3.78 -0.39
C PHE A 109 -20.36 -4.42 -1.65
N ALA A 110 -19.77 -5.50 -2.19
CA ALA A 110 -20.34 -6.22 -3.32
C ALA A 110 -21.16 -7.44 -2.86
N GLU A 111 -22.25 -7.70 -3.55
CA GLU A 111 -23.17 -8.83 -3.32
C GLU A 111 -23.55 -9.46 -4.66
N ALA A 112 -24.24 -10.61 -4.66
CA ALA A 112 -24.71 -11.25 -5.89
C ALA A 112 -25.53 -10.28 -6.75
N GLY A 113 -25.18 -10.20 -8.04
CA GLY A 113 -25.77 -9.25 -8.98
C GLY A 113 -25.11 -7.86 -8.99
N SER A 114 -24.12 -7.60 -8.14
CA SER A 114 -23.35 -6.36 -8.19
C SER A 114 -22.42 -6.30 -9.39
N HIS A 115 -22.22 -5.09 -9.90
CA HIS A 115 -21.17 -4.76 -10.83
C HIS A 115 -20.03 -4.03 -10.12
N VAL A 116 -18.77 -4.36 -10.47
CA VAL A 116 -17.58 -3.68 -9.96
C VAL A 116 -16.68 -3.26 -11.12
N LEU A 117 -16.06 -2.10 -10.99
CA LEU A 117 -15.04 -1.61 -11.92
C LEU A 117 -13.66 -1.80 -11.29
N VAL A 118 -12.71 -2.35 -12.04
CA VAL A 118 -11.34 -2.58 -11.58
C VAL A 118 -10.38 -2.02 -12.63
N THR A 119 -9.37 -1.26 -12.19
CA THR A 119 -8.35 -0.80 -13.14
C THR A 119 -7.65 -1.97 -13.82
N ASP A 120 -7.42 -1.86 -15.12
CA ASP A 120 -6.77 -2.91 -15.92
C ASP A 120 -5.28 -3.09 -15.53
N SER A 121 -4.70 -2.08 -14.84
CA SER A 121 -3.35 -2.08 -14.30
C SER A 121 -3.24 -2.62 -12.86
N ALA A 122 -4.31 -3.16 -12.29
CA ALA A 122 -4.33 -3.66 -10.93
C ALA A 122 -3.34 -4.81 -10.70
N TYR A 123 -2.85 -4.91 -9.46
CA TYR A 123 -2.04 -6.00 -8.96
C TYR A 123 -2.64 -7.36 -9.36
N GLY A 124 -1.84 -8.22 -9.98
CA GLY A 124 -2.33 -9.46 -10.59
C GLY A 124 -3.18 -10.36 -9.68
N PRO A 125 -2.83 -10.55 -8.39
CA PRO A 125 -3.68 -11.26 -7.44
C PRO A 125 -5.03 -10.59 -7.16
N THR A 126 -5.13 -9.26 -7.14
CA THR A 126 -6.41 -8.53 -7.02
C THR A 126 -7.28 -8.81 -8.24
N ARG A 127 -6.70 -8.71 -9.44
CA ARG A 127 -7.36 -9.10 -10.69
C ARG A 127 -7.84 -10.55 -10.65
N ARG A 128 -6.98 -11.49 -10.23
CA ARG A 128 -7.34 -12.89 -10.10
C ARG A 128 -8.49 -13.14 -9.11
N PHE A 129 -8.53 -12.39 -8.01
CA PHE A 129 -9.65 -12.45 -7.06
C PHE A 129 -10.95 -12.00 -7.73
N ALA A 130 -10.95 -10.89 -8.46
CA ALA A 130 -12.11 -10.42 -9.20
C ALA A 130 -12.56 -11.47 -10.26
N ASP A 131 -11.65 -11.97 -11.08
CA ASP A 131 -11.95 -12.95 -12.12
C ASP A 131 -12.51 -14.29 -11.57
N ARG A 132 -12.10 -14.72 -10.38
CA ARG A 132 -12.41 -16.04 -9.86
C ARG A 132 -13.40 -16.04 -8.71
N MET A 133 -13.20 -15.19 -7.71
CA MET A 133 -14.00 -15.22 -6.49
C MET A 133 -15.26 -14.38 -6.65
N LEU A 134 -15.14 -13.12 -7.10
CA LEU A 134 -16.32 -12.28 -7.33
C LEU A 134 -17.24 -12.88 -8.39
N SER A 135 -16.70 -13.38 -9.49
CA SER A 135 -17.48 -14.05 -10.53
C SER A 135 -18.26 -15.27 -10.00
N ARG A 136 -17.64 -16.12 -9.13
CA ARG A 136 -18.33 -17.26 -8.50
C ARG A 136 -19.46 -16.83 -7.56
N TRP A 137 -19.39 -15.64 -7.01
CA TRP A 137 -20.43 -15.08 -6.12
C TRP A 137 -21.47 -14.27 -6.90
N GLY A 138 -21.43 -14.32 -8.23
CA GLY A 138 -22.42 -13.66 -9.08
C GLY A 138 -22.19 -12.17 -9.24
N CYS A 139 -21.00 -11.66 -8.95
CA CYS A 139 -20.61 -10.27 -9.26
C CYS A 139 -20.01 -10.19 -10.66
N GLU A 140 -20.34 -9.15 -11.38
CA GLU A 140 -19.76 -8.85 -12.69
C GLU A 140 -18.60 -7.85 -12.53
N THR A 141 -17.46 -8.13 -13.18
CA THR A 141 -16.30 -7.23 -13.19
C THR A 141 -16.07 -6.67 -14.58
N THR A 142 -15.98 -5.34 -14.70
CA THR A 142 -15.49 -4.67 -15.90
C THR A 142 -14.14 -4.01 -15.59
N TYR A 143 -13.15 -4.28 -16.45
CA TYR A 143 -11.85 -3.62 -16.36
C TYR A 143 -11.88 -2.30 -17.12
N PHE A 144 -11.18 -1.29 -16.59
CA PHE A 144 -11.09 0.02 -17.23
C PHE A 144 -9.63 0.44 -17.45
N ASP A 145 -9.40 1.21 -18.51
CA ASP A 145 -8.10 1.82 -18.80
C ASP A 145 -7.69 2.73 -17.63
N PRO A 146 -6.50 2.52 -17.00
CA PRO A 146 -6.03 3.35 -15.89
C PRO A 146 -5.97 4.85 -16.22
N THR A 147 -5.88 5.22 -17.50
CA THR A 147 -5.81 6.60 -17.95
C THR A 147 -7.17 7.21 -18.35
N ILE A 148 -8.27 6.46 -18.18
CA ILE A 148 -9.63 6.85 -18.61
C ILE A 148 -10.13 8.17 -17.99
N GLY A 149 -9.64 8.53 -16.78
CA GLY A 149 -10.07 9.73 -16.07
C GLY A 149 -11.59 9.82 -15.91
N ALA A 150 -12.17 10.98 -16.21
CA ALA A 150 -13.61 11.20 -16.12
C ALA A 150 -14.45 10.30 -17.06
N GLY A 151 -13.85 9.74 -18.11
CA GLY A 151 -14.51 8.79 -19.01
C GLY A 151 -15.02 7.52 -18.32
N ILE A 152 -14.54 7.22 -17.11
CA ILE A 152 -15.02 6.09 -16.30
C ILE A 152 -16.53 6.15 -16.05
N ALA A 153 -17.13 7.34 -16.06
CA ALA A 153 -18.58 7.52 -15.89
C ALA A 153 -19.40 6.73 -16.92
N SER A 154 -18.88 6.51 -18.12
CA SER A 154 -19.56 5.73 -19.17
C SER A 154 -19.61 4.23 -18.89
N LEU A 155 -18.78 3.72 -18.00
CA LEU A 155 -18.72 2.31 -17.59
C LEU A 155 -19.58 2.02 -16.37
N ILE A 156 -20.04 3.04 -15.66
CA ILE A 156 -20.83 2.91 -14.44
C ILE A 156 -22.27 2.48 -14.81
N ARG A 157 -22.77 1.47 -14.09
CA ARG A 157 -24.11 0.91 -14.26
C ARG A 157 -24.94 1.14 -13.00
N PRO A 158 -26.29 1.03 -13.05
CA PRO A 158 -27.14 1.18 -11.86
C PRO A 158 -26.79 0.24 -10.68
N ASN A 159 -26.23 -0.93 -11.00
CA ASN A 159 -25.78 -1.93 -10.01
C ASN A 159 -24.27 -1.86 -9.72
N THR A 160 -23.55 -0.83 -10.15
CA THR A 160 -22.15 -0.63 -9.80
C THR A 160 -22.03 -0.27 -8.34
N LYS A 161 -21.31 -1.10 -7.56
CA LYS A 161 -21.16 -0.93 -6.12
C LYS A 161 -19.79 -0.43 -5.71
N LEU A 162 -18.75 -0.76 -6.52
CA LEU A 162 -17.38 -0.45 -6.17
C LEU A 162 -16.54 -0.17 -7.41
N ILE A 163 -15.62 0.80 -7.28
CA ILE A 163 -14.58 1.14 -8.26
C ILE A 163 -13.23 0.99 -7.57
N PHE A 164 -12.42 0.05 -8.04
CA PHE A 164 -11.08 -0.22 -7.53
C PHE A 164 -10.03 0.31 -8.49
N ALA A 165 -9.19 1.22 -8.02
CA ALA A 165 -8.06 1.79 -8.74
C ALA A 165 -6.73 1.43 -8.06
N GLU A 166 -5.66 1.44 -8.83
CA GLU A 166 -4.28 1.37 -8.36
C GLU A 166 -3.46 2.37 -9.16
N SER A 167 -2.79 3.29 -8.49
CA SER A 167 -2.04 4.36 -9.16
C SER A 167 -0.77 4.71 -8.39
N PRO A 168 0.41 4.67 -9.07
CA PRO A 168 0.63 4.17 -10.43
C PRO A 168 0.34 2.67 -10.57
N GLY A 169 0.07 2.22 -11.80
CA GLY A 169 -0.27 0.82 -12.10
C GLY A 169 0.85 -0.17 -11.75
N SER A 170 0.49 -1.40 -11.40
CA SER A 170 1.34 -2.40 -10.74
C SER A 170 2.63 -2.78 -11.48
N MET A 171 2.64 -2.74 -12.80
CA MET A 171 3.80 -3.13 -13.64
C MET A 171 4.16 -2.10 -14.70
N THR A 172 3.20 -1.35 -15.16
CA THR A 172 3.29 -0.44 -16.29
C THR A 172 3.23 1.03 -15.89
N PHE A 173 2.97 1.31 -14.61
CA PHE A 173 3.11 2.59 -13.92
C PHE A 173 2.27 3.74 -14.47
N GLU A 174 1.18 3.46 -15.20
CA GLU A 174 0.23 4.49 -15.61
C GLU A 174 -0.34 5.21 -14.38
N VAL A 175 -0.45 6.53 -14.47
CA VAL A 175 -1.02 7.37 -13.41
C VAL A 175 -2.47 7.67 -13.71
N SER A 176 -3.35 7.29 -12.79
CA SER A 176 -4.78 7.55 -12.91
C SER A 176 -5.16 8.96 -12.43
N ASP A 177 -6.16 9.57 -13.06
CA ASP A 177 -6.78 10.81 -12.57
C ASP A 177 -7.67 10.51 -11.37
N ALA A 178 -7.05 10.45 -10.18
CA ALA A 178 -7.71 10.05 -8.94
C ALA A 178 -8.92 10.94 -8.58
N PRO A 179 -8.85 12.29 -8.61
CA PRO A 179 -10.02 13.12 -8.36
C PRO A 179 -11.19 12.86 -9.30
N ALA A 180 -10.92 12.64 -10.60
CA ALA A 180 -11.97 12.39 -11.59
C ALA A 180 -12.68 11.05 -11.33
N ILE A 181 -11.92 9.99 -11.01
CA ILE A 181 -12.47 8.67 -10.68
C ILE A 181 -13.32 8.74 -9.41
N ALA A 182 -12.80 9.39 -8.36
CA ALA A 182 -13.51 9.56 -7.09
C ALA A 182 -14.82 10.35 -7.25
N ALA A 183 -14.80 11.42 -8.07
CA ALA A 183 -16.00 12.20 -8.37
C ALA A 183 -17.06 11.38 -9.10
N ALA A 184 -16.67 10.58 -10.09
CA ALA A 184 -17.58 9.70 -10.82
C ALA A 184 -18.19 8.61 -9.90
N ALA A 185 -17.39 7.99 -9.04
CA ALA A 185 -17.86 7.02 -8.05
C ALA A 185 -18.89 7.63 -7.11
N ARG A 186 -18.58 8.79 -6.54
CA ARG A 186 -19.48 9.53 -5.63
C ARG A 186 -20.80 9.90 -6.29
N ALA A 187 -20.77 10.39 -7.55
CA ALA A 187 -21.97 10.74 -8.31
C ALA A 187 -22.91 9.55 -8.51
N ALA A 188 -22.34 8.35 -8.61
CA ALA A 188 -23.07 7.09 -8.80
C ALA A 188 -23.46 6.39 -7.49
N GLY A 189 -22.99 6.88 -6.34
CA GLY A 189 -23.16 6.20 -5.06
C GLY A 189 -22.37 4.90 -4.91
N ALA A 190 -21.32 4.73 -5.73
CA ALA A 190 -20.39 3.60 -5.67
C ALA A 190 -19.22 3.92 -4.72
N ILE A 191 -18.70 2.91 -4.04
CA ILE A 191 -17.53 3.04 -3.16
C ILE A 191 -16.26 3.06 -4.00
N SER A 192 -15.41 4.06 -3.79
CA SER A 192 -14.11 4.19 -4.44
C SER A 192 -12.98 3.68 -3.55
N VAL A 193 -12.14 2.79 -4.09
CA VAL A 193 -11.01 2.17 -3.39
C VAL A 193 -9.73 2.40 -4.20
N MET A 194 -8.68 2.92 -3.54
CA MET A 194 -7.35 3.09 -4.13
C MET A 194 -6.34 2.16 -3.47
N ASP A 195 -5.66 1.33 -4.25
CA ASP A 195 -4.42 0.71 -3.79
C ASP A 195 -3.28 1.74 -3.85
N ASN A 196 -2.83 2.16 -2.67
CA ASN A 196 -1.83 3.20 -2.46
C ASN A 196 -0.47 2.62 -2.03
N THR A 197 -0.23 1.35 -2.31
CA THR A 197 0.98 0.64 -1.86
C THR A 197 2.26 1.26 -2.44
N TRP A 198 2.23 1.74 -3.70
CA TRP A 198 3.39 2.33 -4.37
C TRP A 198 3.94 3.55 -3.63
N SER A 199 3.08 4.41 -3.13
CA SER A 199 3.46 5.64 -2.40
C SER A 199 3.64 5.43 -0.90
N ALA A 200 3.24 4.26 -0.38
CA ALA A 200 3.23 3.92 1.05
C ALA A 200 2.45 4.94 1.90
N GLY A 201 1.48 5.65 1.33
CA GLY A 201 0.76 6.73 1.99
C GLY A 201 1.62 7.96 2.33
N VAL A 202 2.88 8.01 1.92
CA VAL A 202 3.79 9.14 2.17
C VAL A 202 3.57 10.23 1.14
N PHE A 203 3.59 9.88 -0.13
CA PHE A 203 3.62 10.83 -1.24
C PHE A 203 2.28 11.01 -1.98
N HIS A 204 1.29 10.18 -1.68
CA HIS A 204 -0.04 10.24 -2.27
C HIS A 204 -1.10 10.06 -1.18
N LYS A 205 -2.16 10.85 -1.24
CA LYS A 205 -3.24 10.89 -0.24
C LYS A 205 -4.60 10.69 -0.90
N PRO A 206 -4.98 9.44 -1.25
CA PRO A 206 -6.23 9.17 -1.95
C PRO A 206 -7.47 9.68 -1.24
N LEU A 207 -7.51 9.63 0.09
CA LEU A 207 -8.63 10.11 0.89
C LEU A 207 -8.84 11.62 0.73
N ASP A 208 -7.75 12.40 0.64
CA ASP A 208 -7.79 13.84 0.40
C ASP A 208 -8.21 14.16 -1.05
N LEU A 209 -7.96 13.24 -1.99
CA LEU A 209 -8.37 13.34 -3.39
C LEU A 209 -9.80 12.86 -3.64
N GLY A 210 -10.49 12.43 -2.58
CA GLY A 210 -11.92 12.11 -2.60
C GLY A 210 -12.27 10.63 -2.69
N PHE A 211 -11.28 9.72 -2.63
CA PHE A 211 -11.53 8.29 -2.48
C PHE A 211 -12.13 7.98 -1.10
N ASP A 212 -13.02 6.99 -1.04
CA ASP A 212 -13.64 6.54 0.20
C ASP A 212 -12.71 5.65 1.02
N VAL A 213 -11.92 4.83 0.35
CA VAL A 213 -11.03 3.82 0.96
C VAL A 213 -9.65 3.89 0.31
N SER A 214 -8.60 3.86 1.14
CA SER A 214 -7.23 3.64 0.70
C SER A 214 -6.71 2.33 1.29
N VAL A 215 -6.14 1.45 0.47
CA VAL A 215 -5.55 0.19 0.92
C VAL A 215 -4.05 0.17 0.67
N GLN A 216 -3.32 -0.54 1.53
CA GLN A 216 -1.87 -0.67 1.42
C GLN A 216 -1.41 -2.07 1.78
N ALA A 217 -0.40 -2.56 1.06
CA ALA A 217 0.42 -3.68 1.50
C ALA A 217 1.58 -3.15 2.37
N ASN A 218 1.39 -3.12 3.69
CA ASN A 218 2.45 -2.71 4.63
C ASN A 218 3.67 -3.64 4.59
N THR A 219 3.53 -4.83 4.00
CA THR A 219 4.61 -5.76 3.62
C THR A 219 5.74 -5.08 2.83
N LYS A 220 5.45 -3.97 2.14
CA LYS A 220 6.36 -3.23 1.27
C LYS A 220 7.14 -2.18 2.06
N TYR A 221 7.09 -0.94 1.65
CA TYR A 221 7.85 0.17 2.23
C TYR A 221 7.60 0.38 3.73
N VAL A 222 6.37 0.15 4.22
CA VAL A 222 6.06 0.43 5.63
C VAL A 222 6.88 -0.46 6.56
N SER A 223 6.92 -1.78 6.32
CA SER A 223 7.78 -2.70 7.08
C SER A 223 9.26 -2.50 6.72
N GLY A 224 9.55 -2.45 5.42
CA GLY A 224 10.90 -2.22 4.87
C GLY A 224 11.93 -3.29 5.16
N GLY A 225 11.55 -4.36 5.87
CA GLY A 225 12.44 -5.43 6.30
C GLY A 225 12.35 -6.71 5.47
N ALA A 226 11.40 -6.79 4.52
CA ALA A 226 11.12 -8.00 3.71
C ALA A 226 10.79 -9.25 4.57
N ASP A 227 10.35 -9.07 5.81
CA ASP A 227 10.21 -10.11 6.85
C ASP A 227 8.81 -10.20 7.47
N ALA A 228 7.88 -9.28 7.11
CA ALA A 228 6.52 -9.25 7.65
C ALA A 228 5.46 -9.20 6.56
N LEU A 229 4.36 -9.91 6.77
CA LEU A 229 3.16 -9.83 5.92
C LEU A 229 2.08 -9.04 6.64
N ASN A 230 1.66 -7.93 6.06
CA ASN A 230 0.62 -7.09 6.63
C ASN A 230 -0.05 -6.22 5.55
N GLY A 231 -1.32 -5.94 5.72
CA GLY A 231 -2.08 -4.97 4.96
C GLY A 231 -2.85 -4.02 5.86
N ALA A 232 -3.20 -2.87 5.33
CA ALA A 232 -4.05 -1.90 6.01
C ALA A 232 -5.13 -1.35 5.08
N ILE A 233 -6.25 -0.99 5.68
CA ILE A 233 -7.39 -0.32 5.03
C ILE A 233 -7.65 0.96 5.81
N HIS A 234 -7.66 2.08 5.12
CA HIS A 234 -7.80 3.41 5.69
C HIS A 234 -9.08 4.06 5.19
N VAL A 235 -9.83 4.67 6.08
CA VAL A 235 -11.06 5.38 5.76
C VAL A 235 -11.28 6.56 6.70
N ASN A 236 -12.08 7.54 6.26
CA ASN A 236 -12.51 8.66 7.09
C ASN A 236 -13.99 8.53 7.55
N ASP A 237 -14.82 7.79 6.83
CA ASP A 237 -16.22 7.56 7.17
C ASP A 237 -16.37 6.38 8.15
N GLU A 238 -16.94 6.65 9.33
CA GLU A 238 -17.17 5.67 10.40
C GLU A 238 -18.07 4.51 9.96
N ARG A 239 -19.06 4.76 9.08
CA ARG A 239 -19.98 3.71 8.61
C ARG A 239 -19.26 2.72 7.72
N LEU A 240 -18.37 3.21 6.84
CA LEU A 240 -17.55 2.35 6.00
C LEU A 240 -16.54 1.55 6.85
N ALA A 241 -15.94 2.20 7.86
CA ALA A 241 -15.05 1.54 8.81
C ALA A 241 -15.78 0.42 9.57
N THR A 242 -16.97 0.69 10.08
CA THR A 242 -17.80 -0.28 10.81
C THR A 242 -18.16 -1.47 9.92
N ARG A 243 -18.65 -1.23 8.69
CA ARG A 243 -19.02 -2.29 7.75
C ARG A 243 -17.85 -3.22 7.42
N MET A 244 -16.67 -2.65 7.16
CA MET A 244 -15.47 -3.46 6.88
C MET A 244 -14.96 -4.17 8.14
N LYS A 245 -15.08 -3.56 9.33
CA LYS A 245 -14.73 -4.21 10.60
C LYS A 245 -15.61 -5.42 10.89
N GLU A 246 -16.92 -5.32 10.63
CA GLU A 246 -17.85 -6.45 10.71
C GLU A 246 -17.43 -7.56 9.74
N THR A 247 -17.17 -7.23 8.49
CA THR A 247 -16.69 -8.19 7.46
C THR A 247 -15.40 -8.91 7.90
N ILE A 248 -14.43 -8.16 8.46
CA ILE A 248 -13.19 -8.72 9.03
C ILE A 248 -13.50 -9.71 10.16
N ALA A 249 -14.44 -9.35 11.05
CA ALA A 249 -14.82 -10.18 12.18
C ALA A 249 -15.52 -11.48 11.73
N ASP A 250 -16.45 -11.38 10.79
CA ASP A 250 -17.21 -12.52 10.22
C ASP A 250 -16.31 -13.51 9.48
N LEU A 251 -15.30 -13.00 8.78
CA LEU A 251 -14.29 -13.82 8.10
C LEU A 251 -13.23 -14.40 9.05
N GLY A 252 -13.22 -14.01 10.32
CA GLY A 252 -12.20 -14.42 11.28
C GLY A 252 -10.79 -13.92 10.96
N VAL A 253 -10.68 -12.85 10.17
CA VAL A 253 -9.39 -12.27 9.76
C VAL A 253 -8.70 -11.61 10.96
N ASN A 254 -7.42 -11.93 11.16
CA ASN A 254 -6.60 -11.30 12.17
C ASN A 254 -5.14 -11.20 11.73
N VAL A 255 -4.37 -10.38 12.44
CA VAL A 255 -2.93 -10.17 12.23
C VAL A 255 -2.19 -10.70 13.45
N ALA A 256 -1.07 -11.38 13.24
CA ALA A 256 -0.20 -11.77 14.35
C ALA A 256 0.42 -10.52 15.03
N PRO A 257 0.48 -10.46 16.35
CA PRO A 257 1.05 -9.30 17.04
C PRO A 257 2.54 -9.09 16.74
N ASP A 258 3.26 -10.15 16.40
CA ASP A 258 4.66 -10.09 15.98
C ASP A 258 4.80 -9.33 14.65
N ASP A 259 3.98 -9.65 13.65
CA ASP A 259 3.95 -8.93 12.37
C ASP A 259 3.52 -7.48 12.56
N ALA A 260 2.51 -7.24 13.40
CA ALA A 260 2.09 -5.88 13.74
C ALA A 260 3.23 -5.06 14.38
N TYR A 261 4.03 -5.68 15.24
CA TYR A 261 5.18 -5.02 15.85
C TYR A 261 6.31 -4.78 14.85
N ALA A 262 6.63 -5.76 13.99
CA ALA A 262 7.66 -5.62 12.95
C ALA A 262 7.32 -4.44 12.01
N VAL A 263 6.07 -4.35 11.54
CA VAL A 263 5.58 -3.24 10.72
C VAL A 263 5.67 -1.91 11.45
N LEU A 264 5.28 -1.85 12.73
CA LEU A 264 5.42 -0.63 13.54
C LEU A 264 6.87 -0.17 13.67
N ARG A 265 7.82 -1.09 13.85
CA ARG A 265 9.25 -0.78 13.84
C ARG A 265 9.69 -0.16 12.51
N GLY A 266 9.29 -0.78 11.38
CA GLY A 266 9.56 -0.27 10.04
C GLY A 266 8.99 1.13 9.83
N ALA A 267 7.76 1.38 10.27
CA ALA A 267 7.11 2.68 10.15
C ALA A 267 7.90 3.83 10.78
N ARG A 268 8.72 3.56 11.83
CA ARG A 268 9.54 4.59 12.49
C ARG A 268 10.56 5.26 11.55
N SER A 269 11.10 4.52 10.61
CA SER A 269 12.10 5.01 9.63
C SER A 269 11.51 5.25 8.24
N LEU A 270 10.20 5.07 8.05
CA LEU A 270 9.56 5.11 6.73
C LEU A 270 9.86 6.41 5.97
N ALA A 271 9.67 7.57 6.60
CA ALA A 271 9.88 8.84 5.91
C ALA A 271 11.31 8.98 5.36
N MET A 272 12.32 8.63 6.17
CA MET A 272 13.72 8.67 5.77
C MET A 272 14.03 7.65 4.66
N ARG A 273 13.47 6.42 4.77
CA ARG A 273 13.67 5.39 3.73
C ARG A 273 13.00 5.78 2.41
N MET A 274 11.81 6.37 2.45
CA MET A 274 11.12 6.84 1.23
C MET A 274 11.88 7.96 0.54
N ASP A 275 12.49 8.89 1.28
CA ASP A 275 13.36 9.93 0.72
C ASP A 275 14.58 9.31 0.01
N HIS A 276 15.20 8.27 0.61
CA HIS A 276 16.32 7.56 0.01
C HIS A 276 15.88 6.77 -1.23
N HIS A 277 14.82 5.96 -1.13
CA HIS A 277 14.28 5.19 -2.26
C HIS A 277 13.97 6.10 -3.46
N GLN A 278 13.33 7.25 -3.21
CA GLN A 278 13.04 8.23 -4.26
C GLN A 278 14.31 8.77 -4.92
N SER A 279 15.27 9.25 -4.12
CA SER A 279 16.48 9.86 -4.66
C SER A 279 17.31 8.87 -5.48
N SER A 280 17.53 7.66 -4.94
CA SER A 280 18.28 6.61 -5.61
C SER A 280 17.57 6.10 -6.86
N ALA A 281 16.25 5.89 -6.81
CA ALA A 281 15.49 5.45 -7.98
C ALA A 281 15.51 6.49 -9.11
N LEU A 282 15.41 7.79 -8.79
CA LEU A 282 15.49 8.83 -9.80
C LEU A 282 16.88 8.95 -10.44
N GLU A 283 17.94 8.71 -9.68
CA GLU A 283 19.31 8.67 -10.21
C GLU A 283 19.49 7.52 -11.19
N VAL A 284 19.11 6.30 -10.79
CA VAL A 284 19.16 5.11 -11.65
C VAL A 284 18.24 5.27 -12.87
N ALA A 285 17.03 5.78 -12.70
CA ALA A 285 16.07 5.98 -13.79
C ALA A 285 16.57 6.98 -14.84
N ARG A 286 17.16 8.11 -14.43
CA ARG A 286 17.76 9.09 -15.35
C ARG A 286 18.95 8.53 -16.10
N TRP A 287 19.78 7.73 -15.46
CA TRP A 287 20.88 7.04 -16.16
C TRP A 287 20.33 6.07 -17.22
N LEU A 288 19.28 5.31 -16.87
CA LEU A 288 18.63 4.37 -17.80
C LEU A 288 17.95 5.08 -18.97
N GLU A 289 17.39 6.29 -18.81
CA GLU A 289 16.79 7.07 -19.92
C GLU A 289 17.80 7.34 -21.06
N HIS A 290 19.09 7.44 -20.72
CA HIS A 290 20.14 7.71 -21.69
C HIS A 290 20.88 6.45 -22.17
N HIS A 291 20.51 5.27 -21.67
CA HIS A 291 21.19 4.03 -22.00
C HIS A 291 20.71 3.46 -23.35
N PRO A 292 21.62 3.14 -24.31
CA PRO A 292 21.27 2.76 -25.68
C PRO A 292 20.44 1.46 -25.80
N LYS A 293 20.41 0.62 -24.79
CA LYS A 293 19.60 -0.62 -24.75
C LYS A 293 18.19 -0.40 -24.22
N VAL A 294 17.93 0.72 -23.58
CA VAL A 294 16.63 1.08 -22.98
C VAL A 294 15.82 1.90 -23.96
N ALA A 295 14.62 1.42 -24.26
CA ALA A 295 13.70 2.11 -25.18
C ALA A 295 12.86 3.16 -24.46
N ARG A 296 12.48 2.91 -23.19
CA ARG A 296 11.69 3.80 -22.36
C ARG A 296 11.86 3.48 -20.88
N VAL A 297 11.87 4.49 -20.05
CA VAL A 297 11.73 4.38 -18.59
C VAL A 297 10.29 4.73 -18.20
N LEU A 298 9.68 3.89 -17.38
CA LEU A 298 8.31 4.06 -16.88
C LEU A 298 8.39 4.51 -15.42
N HIS A 299 8.59 5.80 -15.22
CA HIS A 299 8.70 6.40 -13.89
C HIS A 299 7.96 7.74 -13.87
N PRO A 300 6.82 7.85 -13.15
CA PRO A 300 5.95 9.03 -13.23
C PRO A 300 6.61 10.37 -12.87
N ALA A 301 7.68 10.34 -12.07
CA ALA A 301 8.39 11.55 -11.71
C ALA A 301 9.34 12.08 -12.79
N LEU A 302 9.57 11.35 -13.87
CA LEU A 302 10.33 11.82 -15.04
C LEU A 302 9.42 12.63 -15.98
N GLU A 303 9.93 13.73 -16.52
CA GLU A 303 9.16 14.58 -17.44
C GLU A 303 8.80 13.87 -18.77
N SER A 304 9.56 12.83 -19.10
CA SER A 304 9.32 11.96 -20.27
C SER A 304 8.13 11.00 -20.08
N ASP A 305 7.68 10.79 -18.83
CA ASP A 305 6.56 9.87 -18.55
C ASP A 305 5.22 10.52 -18.94
N PRO A 306 4.35 9.83 -19.67
CA PRO A 306 3.03 10.36 -20.05
C PRO A 306 2.16 10.76 -18.85
N GLY A 307 2.33 10.09 -17.71
CA GLY A 307 1.60 10.35 -16.47
C GLY A 307 2.16 11.49 -15.62
N HIS A 308 3.31 12.10 -16.02
CA HIS A 308 4.02 13.09 -15.22
C HIS A 308 3.16 14.26 -14.76
N THR A 309 2.31 14.80 -15.65
CA THR A 309 1.46 15.95 -15.34
C THR A 309 0.46 15.62 -14.22
N ILE A 310 -0.16 14.44 -14.26
CA ILE A 310 -1.10 13.99 -13.23
C ILE A 310 -0.33 13.67 -11.94
N TRP A 311 0.81 12.97 -12.05
CA TRP A 311 1.67 12.70 -10.91
C TRP A 311 2.10 14.00 -10.20
N LYS A 312 2.55 15.00 -10.93
CA LYS A 312 2.97 16.30 -10.36
C LYS A 312 1.83 17.06 -9.66
N ARG A 313 0.58 16.83 -10.08
CA ARG A 313 -0.61 17.41 -9.45
C ARG A 313 -0.97 16.69 -8.14
N ASP A 314 -0.94 15.35 -8.15
CA ASP A 314 -1.55 14.53 -7.10
C ASP A 314 -0.54 13.93 -6.11
N PHE A 315 0.74 13.90 -6.45
CA PHE A 315 1.80 13.31 -5.63
C PHE A 315 2.80 14.38 -5.16
N THR A 316 3.38 14.15 -3.99
CA THR A 316 4.43 15.01 -3.41
C THR A 316 5.83 14.42 -3.56
N GLY A 317 5.94 13.25 -4.16
CA GLY A 317 7.18 12.51 -4.37
C GLY A 317 6.95 11.19 -5.07
N SER A 318 7.99 10.36 -5.15
CA SER A 318 7.98 9.07 -5.82
C SER A 318 8.58 7.96 -4.95
N SER A 319 8.41 6.71 -5.37
CA SER A 319 8.98 5.56 -4.67
C SER A 319 10.19 4.97 -5.39
N GLY A 320 10.74 3.90 -4.84
CA GLY A 320 11.84 3.14 -5.42
C GLY A 320 11.44 2.18 -6.54
N LEU A 321 10.15 2.13 -6.92
CA LEU A 321 9.63 1.14 -7.85
C LEU A 321 9.25 1.79 -9.18
N PHE A 322 9.86 1.29 -10.28
CA PHE A 322 9.60 1.75 -11.63
C PHE A 322 9.86 0.67 -12.67
N GLY A 323 9.56 0.92 -13.93
CA GLY A 323 9.76 0.01 -15.05
C GLY A 323 10.70 0.53 -16.11
N ILE A 324 11.26 -0.41 -16.89
CA ILE A 324 11.96 -0.09 -18.15
C ILE A 324 11.48 -1.01 -19.25
N GLU A 325 11.35 -0.47 -20.45
CA GLU A 325 11.25 -1.27 -21.67
C GLU A 325 12.59 -1.31 -22.36
N LEU A 326 13.06 -2.51 -22.68
CA LEU A 326 14.24 -2.68 -23.53
C LEU A 326 13.84 -2.52 -24.99
N HIS A 327 14.81 -2.20 -25.87
CA HIS A 327 14.60 -2.39 -27.31
C HIS A 327 14.30 -3.85 -27.60
N ALA A 328 13.80 -4.16 -28.81
CA ALA A 328 13.44 -5.53 -29.20
C ALA A 328 14.58 -6.51 -28.91
N THR A 329 14.43 -7.27 -27.83
CA THR A 329 15.44 -8.18 -27.29
C THR A 329 14.79 -9.55 -27.10
N PRO A 330 15.37 -10.65 -27.66
CA PRO A 330 14.83 -12.00 -27.46
C PRO A 330 14.86 -12.41 -25.99
N THR A 331 13.83 -13.14 -25.53
CA THR A 331 13.70 -13.60 -24.15
C THR A 331 14.95 -14.27 -23.56
N PRO A 332 15.68 -15.16 -24.30
CA PRO A 332 16.91 -15.74 -23.76
C PRO A 332 18.00 -14.70 -23.42
N LYS A 333 18.07 -13.60 -24.17
CA LYS A 333 18.99 -12.49 -23.88
C LYS A 333 18.52 -11.67 -22.68
N VAL A 334 17.20 -11.46 -22.53
CA VAL A 334 16.65 -10.85 -21.32
C VAL A 334 17.01 -11.67 -20.08
N HIS A 335 16.90 -13.00 -20.16
CA HIS A 335 17.29 -13.87 -19.06
C HIS A 335 18.80 -13.78 -18.79
N ALA A 336 19.64 -13.78 -19.83
CA ALA A 336 21.11 -13.63 -19.67
C ALA A 336 21.50 -12.30 -19.00
N LEU A 337 20.77 -11.20 -19.29
CA LEU A 337 20.93 -9.94 -18.58
C LEU A 337 20.57 -10.11 -17.10
N LEU A 338 19.40 -10.67 -16.80
CA LEU A 338 18.92 -10.84 -15.43
C LEU A 338 19.84 -11.76 -14.61
N ASP A 339 20.32 -12.85 -15.21
CA ASP A 339 21.23 -13.81 -14.56
C ASP A 339 22.65 -13.24 -14.34
N ALA A 340 23.02 -12.17 -15.05
CA ALA A 340 24.31 -11.51 -14.90
C ALA A 340 24.35 -10.47 -13.77
N LEU A 341 23.20 -10.09 -13.23
CA LEU A 341 23.11 -9.14 -12.10
C LEU A 341 23.69 -9.77 -10.83
N THR A 342 24.38 -8.96 -10.05
CA THR A 342 25.05 -9.41 -8.81
C THR A 342 24.48 -8.74 -7.56
N LEU A 343 23.89 -7.56 -7.69
CA LEU A 343 23.26 -6.82 -6.59
C LEU A 343 21.75 -6.92 -6.63
N PHE A 344 21.15 -6.88 -7.82
CA PHE A 344 19.71 -7.04 -7.95
C PHE A 344 19.28 -8.50 -7.74
N GLY A 345 18.48 -8.76 -6.71
CA GLY A 345 17.85 -10.07 -6.53
C GLY A 345 16.73 -10.32 -7.56
N LEU A 346 16.59 -11.57 -8.03
CA LEU A 346 15.45 -12.01 -8.82
C LEU A 346 14.31 -12.41 -7.89
N GLY A 347 13.40 -11.49 -7.61
CA GLY A 347 12.34 -11.73 -6.63
C GLY A 347 11.09 -10.89 -6.87
N PHE A 348 9.94 -11.50 -6.54
CA PHE A 348 8.70 -10.75 -6.44
C PHE A 348 8.68 -9.94 -5.14
N SER A 349 8.05 -8.82 -5.10
CA SER A 349 7.93 -7.84 -4.04
C SER A 349 8.68 -6.55 -4.38
N TYR A 350 8.78 -5.64 -3.43
CA TYR A 350 9.50 -4.37 -3.51
C TYR A 350 9.47 -3.65 -2.16
N GLY A 351 10.22 -2.57 -2.04
CA GLY A 351 10.18 -1.66 -0.89
C GLY A 351 10.88 -2.18 0.36
N GLY A 352 11.67 -3.26 0.23
CA GLY A 352 12.64 -3.73 1.20
C GLY A 352 13.95 -2.96 1.14
N PHE A 353 14.92 -3.43 1.90
CA PHE A 353 16.28 -2.84 1.90
C PHE A 353 17.12 -3.26 0.68
N GLU A 354 16.77 -4.40 0.05
CA GLU A 354 17.43 -4.95 -1.12
C GLU A 354 16.80 -4.48 -2.44
N SER A 355 17.64 -4.32 -3.47
CA SER A 355 17.19 -4.08 -4.83
C SER A 355 16.74 -5.35 -5.52
N LEU A 356 15.59 -5.28 -6.22
CA LEU A 356 14.98 -6.41 -6.90
C LEU A 356 14.66 -6.05 -8.37
N ILE A 357 14.70 -7.07 -9.24
CA ILE A 357 14.29 -6.93 -10.64
C ILE A 357 13.50 -8.15 -11.10
N ILE A 358 12.50 -7.92 -11.97
CA ILE A 358 11.73 -9.00 -12.59
C ILE A 358 11.39 -8.70 -14.05
N HIS A 359 11.24 -9.76 -14.85
CA HIS A 359 10.65 -9.72 -16.19
C HIS A 359 9.13 -9.76 -16.09
N CYS A 360 8.44 -8.71 -16.57
CA CYS A 360 7.00 -8.54 -16.37
C CYS A 360 6.11 -9.20 -17.43
N ASN A 361 6.58 -9.30 -18.69
CA ASN A 361 5.76 -9.78 -19.80
C ASN A 361 5.03 -11.11 -19.54
N PRO A 362 5.66 -12.16 -18.90
CA PRO A 362 4.97 -13.42 -18.68
C PRO A 362 3.73 -13.35 -17.78
N GLN A 363 3.60 -12.31 -16.98
CA GLN A 363 2.48 -12.13 -16.04
C GLN A 363 1.59 -10.93 -16.37
N LEU A 364 1.93 -10.18 -17.41
CA LEU A 364 1.17 -9.00 -17.83
C LEU A 364 -0.15 -9.45 -18.47
N LYS A 365 -1.28 -9.01 -17.89
CA LYS A 365 -2.61 -9.29 -18.39
C LYS A 365 -3.39 -7.98 -18.48
N ARG A 366 -3.84 -7.64 -19.68
CA ARG A 366 -4.68 -6.47 -19.98
C ARG A 366 -5.88 -6.89 -20.82
N THR A 367 -7.00 -6.22 -20.65
CA THR A 367 -8.24 -6.48 -21.40
C THR A 367 -8.95 -5.20 -21.82
N ALA A 368 -8.70 -4.08 -21.15
CA ALA A 368 -9.32 -2.79 -21.43
C ALA A 368 -8.32 -1.76 -21.95
N SER A 369 -7.03 -2.02 -21.82
CA SER A 369 -5.97 -1.14 -22.31
C SER A 369 -4.93 -1.96 -23.07
N ASP A 370 -4.27 -1.34 -24.06
CA ASP A 370 -3.10 -1.94 -24.70
C ASP A 370 -1.89 -1.71 -23.77
N PRO A 371 -1.24 -2.74 -23.25
CA PRO A 371 -0.06 -2.58 -22.41
C PRO A 371 1.15 -2.04 -23.19
N GLY A 372 1.07 -1.92 -24.53
CA GLY A 372 2.19 -1.54 -25.40
C GLY A 372 3.35 -2.54 -25.36
N ALA A 373 3.16 -3.70 -24.75
CA ALA A 373 4.20 -4.62 -24.34
C ALA A 373 4.67 -5.56 -25.47
N THR A 374 4.97 -5.03 -26.63
CA THR A 374 5.73 -5.74 -27.66
C THR A 374 7.23 -5.81 -27.32
N ARG A 375 7.67 -5.05 -26.35
CA ARG A 375 9.05 -4.96 -25.86
C ARG A 375 9.20 -5.68 -24.53
N PRO A 376 10.41 -6.19 -24.20
CA PRO A 376 10.67 -6.71 -22.86
C PRO A 376 10.51 -5.61 -21.82
N LEU A 377 9.61 -5.84 -20.87
CA LEU A 377 9.34 -4.97 -19.74
C LEU A 377 9.99 -5.55 -18.48
N LEU A 378 10.88 -4.80 -17.86
CA LEU A 378 11.48 -5.11 -16.58
C LEU A 378 10.96 -4.14 -15.52
N ARG A 379 10.67 -4.65 -14.32
CA ARG A 379 10.33 -3.83 -13.16
C ARG A 379 11.50 -3.87 -12.19
N LEU A 380 11.97 -2.70 -11.80
CA LEU A 380 13.04 -2.50 -10.83
C LEU A 380 12.44 -1.98 -9.52
N SER A 381 12.91 -2.53 -8.41
CA SER A 381 12.73 -1.98 -7.08
C SER A 381 14.10 -1.59 -6.55
N ILE A 382 14.33 -0.32 -6.33
CA ILE A 382 15.58 0.18 -5.78
C ILE A 382 15.51 0.09 -4.26
N GLY A 383 16.49 -0.58 -3.66
CA GLY A 383 16.64 -0.77 -2.23
C GLY A 383 17.34 0.40 -1.53
N LEU A 384 18.21 0.07 -0.58
CA LEU A 384 18.96 1.04 0.23
C LEU A 384 20.47 1.04 -0.11
N GLU A 385 20.87 0.31 -1.15
CA GLU A 385 22.23 0.29 -1.64
C GLU A 385 22.61 1.64 -2.28
N ASP A 386 23.91 1.87 -2.45
CA ASP A 386 24.43 3.06 -3.15
C ASP A 386 24.01 3.01 -4.63
N PRO A 387 23.37 4.07 -5.17
CA PRO A 387 22.92 4.07 -6.56
C PRO A 387 24.02 3.94 -7.58
N ALA A 388 25.26 4.35 -7.29
CA ALA A 388 26.39 4.18 -8.19
C ALA A 388 26.77 2.70 -8.37
N ASP A 389 26.70 1.91 -7.31
CA ASP A 389 26.92 0.47 -7.36
C ASP A 389 25.82 -0.24 -8.16
N LEU A 390 24.57 0.17 -7.97
CA LEU A 390 23.42 -0.36 -8.72
C LEU A 390 23.53 -0.04 -10.22
N ILE A 391 23.97 1.17 -10.57
CA ILE A 391 24.22 1.58 -11.96
C ILE A 391 25.35 0.73 -12.57
N ALA A 392 26.43 0.51 -11.83
CA ALA A 392 27.53 -0.34 -12.30
C ALA A 392 27.09 -1.79 -12.56
N ASP A 393 26.24 -2.34 -11.66
CA ASP A 393 25.69 -3.70 -11.83
C ASP A 393 24.75 -3.78 -13.04
N LEU A 394 23.87 -2.80 -13.24
CA LEU A 394 23.01 -2.72 -14.42
C LEU A 394 23.82 -2.56 -15.71
N ALA A 395 24.87 -1.72 -15.71
CA ALA A 395 25.70 -1.49 -16.89
C ALA A 395 26.35 -2.78 -17.38
N GLN A 396 27.03 -3.54 -16.49
CA GLN A 396 27.68 -4.79 -16.85
C GLN A 396 26.68 -5.87 -17.31
N ALA A 397 25.46 -5.85 -16.77
CA ALA A 397 24.41 -6.79 -17.17
C ALA A 397 23.79 -6.41 -18.54
N LEU A 398 23.56 -5.12 -18.81
CA LEU A 398 23.07 -4.63 -20.11
C LEU A 398 24.06 -4.90 -21.26
N ASP A 399 25.35 -5.06 -20.99
CA ASP A 399 26.37 -5.46 -21.99
C ASP A 399 26.16 -6.90 -22.50
N LYS A 400 25.32 -7.72 -21.85
CA LYS A 400 25.02 -9.10 -22.29
C LYS A 400 24.00 -9.18 -23.43
N ILE A 401 23.34 -8.06 -23.77
CA ILE A 401 22.27 -8.00 -24.78
C ILE A 401 22.58 -7.09 -25.96
#